data_5e78b91b5a1d4e27f0262c47af08c465
#
_entry.id   5e78b91b5a1d4e27f0262c47af08c465
#
_cell.length_a   1.000
_cell.length_b   1.000
_cell.length_c   1.000
_cell.angle_alpha   90.00
_cell.angle_beta   90.00
_cell.angle_gamma   90.00
#
_symmetry.space_group_name_H-M   'P 1'
#
loop_
_entity.id
_entity.type
_entity.pdbx_description
1 polymer ?
#
loop_
_entity_poly.entity_id
_entity_poly.type
_entity_poly.pdbx_seq_one_letter_code
_entity_poly.pdbx_strand_id
1 'polypeptide(L)'
;MTHFGYLEFALVEWATWKHNRRRIRFLTTKRAFDKPGVGWLLRGMHHIPVDMERGAEAYAVAVHALRADELIGVFPEAGVSASFEVRELKTGAVRLAAEAGVPVIPVAVWGGQRLMTKNHPVSFRARFRVPISFAFGAPIAVNPTEDPREVTDALRETMQGMVDRLQADYPVDGTGQWWQPRSRGGTAPTPGEAATAEAERALKREKARATVAGAP
;
A
#
# COMPACT_ATOMS: atom_id res chain seq x y z
N MET A 1 -1.01 1.26 -5.64
CA MET A 1 -1.58 -0.06 -5.34
C MET A 1 -2.25 -0.07 -3.97
N THR A 2 -3.21 -0.99 -3.73
CA THR A 2 -3.86 -1.18 -2.42
C THR A 2 -2.88 -1.63 -1.34
N HIS A 3 -3.21 -1.34 -0.07
CA HIS A 3 -2.34 -1.66 1.07
C HIS A 3 -3.14 -2.32 2.20
N PHE A 4 -3.47 -3.59 2.04
CA PHE A 4 -4.19 -4.40 3.03
C PHE A 4 -3.28 -5.33 3.82
N GLY A 5 -2.11 -5.66 3.28
CA GLY A 5 -1.11 -6.54 3.89
C GLY A 5 0.32 -6.07 3.69
N TYR A 6 1.22 -6.56 4.54
CA TYR A 6 2.63 -6.19 4.51
C TYR A 6 3.44 -6.88 3.41
N LEU A 7 2.93 -7.95 2.80
CA LEU A 7 3.64 -8.71 1.77
C LEU A 7 3.23 -8.34 0.34
N GLU A 8 2.29 -7.42 0.17
CA GLU A 8 1.74 -7.06 -1.14
C GLU A 8 2.79 -6.52 -2.09
N PHE A 9 3.76 -5.75 -1.60
CA PHE A 9 4.87 -5.26 -2.42
C PHE A 9 5.64 -6.42 -3.09
N ALA A 10 6.00 -7.44 -2.31
CA ALA A 10 6.74 -8.59 -2.82
C ALA A 10 5.89 -9.47 -3.76
N LEU A 11 4.58 -9.61 -3.44
CA LEU A 11 3.64 -10.35 -4.28
C LEU A 11 3.45 -9.68 -5.64
N VAL A 12 3.27 -8.35 -5.68
CA VAL A 12 3.09 -7.60 -6.93
C VAL A 12 4.41 -7.55 -7.71
N GLU A 13 5.56 -7.37 -7.05
CA GLU A 13 6.86 -7.43 -7.73
C GLU A 13 7.09 -8.80 -8.36
N TRP A 14 6.78 -9.89 -7.64
CA TRP A 14 6.86 -11.24 -8.19
C TRP A 14 5.95 -11.45 -9.39
N ALA A 15 4.68 -11.00 -9.31
CA ALA A 15 3.73 -11.10 -10.41
C ALA A 15 4.20 -10.33 -11.65
N THR A 16 4.66 -9.10 -11.46
CA THR A 16 5.21 -8.25 -12.53
C THR A 16 6.46 -8.87 -13.15
N TRP A 17 7.39 -9.35 -12.32
CA TRP A 17 8.59 -10.00 -12.82
C TRP A 17 8.28 -11.30 -13.60
N LYS A 18 7.31 -12.07 -13.17
CA LYS A 18 6.85 -13.28 -13.90
C LYS A 18 6.27 -12.91 -15.25
N HIS A 19 5.56 -11.80 -15.36
CA HIS A 19 4.89 -11.37 -16.58
C HIS A 19 5.86 -10.76 -17.61
N ASN A 20 6.70 -9.83 -17.21
CA ASN A 20 7.51 -9.03 -18.13
C ASN A 20 8.98 -8.86 -17.75
N ARG A 21 9.46 -9.56 -16.70
CA ARG A 21 10.84 -9.50 -16.17
C ARG A 21 11.27 -8.12 -15.66
N ARG A 22 10.32 -7.18 -15.46
CA ARG A 22 10.61 -5.87 -14.86
C ARG A 22 10.50 -5.95 -13.34
N ARG A 23 11.34 -5.21 -12.65
CA ARG A 23 11.31 -5.05 -11.19
C ARG A 23 10.62 -3.76 -10.82
N ILE A 24 10.00 -3.73 -9.64
CA ILE A 24 9.35 -2.55 -9.09
C ILE A 24 10.19 -2.04 -7.92
N ARG A 25 10.56 -0.77 -7.91
CA ARG A 25 11.19 -0.12 -6.77
C ARG A 25 10.14 0.57 -5.93
N PHE A 26 9.88 0.05 -4.74
CA PHE A 26 8.86 0.63 -3.85
C PHE A 26 9.39 1.79 -3.03
N LEU A 27 8.58 2.85 -2.91
CA LEU A 27 8.76 3.89 -1.90
C LEU A 27 8.39 3.31 -0.53
N THR A 28 9.36 3.15 0.35
CA THR A 28 9.19 2.49 1.65
C THR A 28 9.79 3.34 2.76
N THR A 29 9.13 3.41 3.91
CA THR A 29 9.62 4.21 5.03
C THR A 29 11.04 3.84 5.44
N LYS A 30 11.90 4.81 5.70
CA LYS A 30 13.29 4.63 6.15
C LYS A 30 13.39 3.68 7.35
N ARG A 31 12.43 3.75 8.28
CA ARG A 31 12.36 2.83 9.43
C ARG A 31 12.31 1.35 9.07
N ALA A 32 11.80 0.98 7.89
CA ALA A 32 11.82 -0.40 7.44
C ALA A 32 13.23 -0.84 7.05
N PHE A 33 14.04 0.07 6.51
CA PHE A 33 15.44 -0.18 6.17
C PHE A 33 16.36 -0.31 7.41
N ASP A 34 15.95 0.21 8.55
CA ASP A 34 16.69 0.12 9.82
C ASP A 34 16.48 -1.22 10.53
N LYS A 35 15.48 -2.03 10.09
CA LYS A 35 15.22 -3.34 10.68
C LYS A 35 16.25 -4.38 10.19
N PRO A 36 16.89 -5.14 11.09
CA PRO A 36 17.79 -6.24 10.72
C PRO A 36 17.13 -7.23 9.76
N GLY A 37 17.85 -7.69 8.77
CA GLY A 37 17.35 -8.61 7.73
C GLY A 37 16.40 -7.93 6.71
N VAL A 38 15.36 -7.24 7.17
CA VAL A 38 14.43 -6.52 6.28
C VAL A 38 15.14 -5.42 5.51
N GLY A 39 15.95 -4.61 6.18
CA GLY A 39 16.70 -3.53 5.53
C GLY A 39 17.69 -4.03 4.49
N TRP A 40 18.35 -5.16 4.75
CA TRP A 40 19.21 -5.81 3.76
C TRP A 40 18.43 -6.24 2.51
N LEU A 41 17.26 -6.90 2.72
CA LEU A 41 16.38 -7.32 1.63
C LEU A 41 15.90 -6.13 0.79
N LEU A 42 15.38 -5.07 1.44
CA LEU A 42 14.87 -3.87 0.76
C LEU A 42 15.96 -3.17 -0.07
N ARG A 43 17.21 -3.12 0.44
CA ARG A 43 18.36 -2.59 -0.31
C ARG A 43 18.71 -3.49 -1.50
N GLY A 44 18.73 -4.81 -1.32
CA GLY A 44 18.97 -5.77 -2.40
C GLY A 44 17.91 -5.73 -3.51
N MET A 45 16.68 -5.36 -3.16
CA MET A 45 15.58 -5.11 -4.11
C MET A 45 15.59 -3.67 -4.68
N HIS A 46 16.55 -2.84 -4.32
CA HIS A 46 16.69 -1.43 -4.76
C HIS A 46 15.49 -0.54 -4.43
N HIS A 47 14.74 -0.86 -3.37
CA HIS A 47 13.64 0.00 -2.92
C HIS A 47 14.15 1.36 -2.43
N ILE A 48 13.30 2.37 -2.51
CA ILE A 48 13.66 3.77 -2.22
C ILE A 48 13.23 4.12 -0.79
N PRO A 49 14.18 4.45 0.11
CA PRO A 49 13.84 4.85 1.46
C PRO A 49 13.20 6.25 1.48
N VAL A 50 12.03 6.37 2.10
CA VAL A 50 11.34 7.64 2.32
C VAL A 50 11.54 8.07 3.76
N ASP A 51 12.26 9.16 3.94
CA ASP A 51 12.29 9.87 5.20
C ASP A 51 11.12 10.86 5.24
N MET A 52 10.26 10.76 6.25
CA MET A 52 9.09 11.62 6.36
C MET A 52 9.43 13.10 6.55
N GLU A 53 10.65 13.38 7.06
CA GLU A 53 11.16 14.75 7.25
C GLU A 53 11.87 15.27 5.99
N ARG A 54 12.34 14.38 5.12
CA ARG A 54 13.07 14.67 3.88
C ARG A 54 12.44 14.03 2.65
N GLY A 55 11.12 14.05 2.58
CA GLY A 55 10.36 13.44 1.48
C GLY A 55 10.75 13.92 0.08
N ALA A 56 11.27 15.14 -0.04
CA ALA A 56 11.71 15.72 -1.32
C ALA A 56 12.87 14.94 -1.96
N GLU A 57 13.81 14.38 -1.19
CA GLU A 57 14.93 13.59 -1.73
C GLU A 57 14.43 12.30 -2.37
N ALA A 58 13.57 11.56 -1.66
CA ALA A 58 12.99 10.32 -2.18
C ALA A 58 12.09 10.58 -3.40
N TYR A 59 11.38 11.70 -3.41
CA TYR A 59 10.57 12.15 -4.54
C TYR A 59 11.44 12.40 -5.78
N ALA A 60 12.54 13.15 -5.67
CA ALA A 60 13.45 13.43 -6.78
C ALA A 60 14.08 12.13 -7.34
N VAL A 61 14.47 11.21 -6.46
CA VAL A 61 14.99 9.89 -6.87
C VAL A 61 13.93 9.11 -7.64
N ALA A 62 12.66 9.14 -7.19
CA ALA A 62 11.57 8.45 -7.86
C ALA A 62 11.27 9.05 -9.25
N VAL A 63 11.24 10.38 -9.38
CA VAL A 63 11.07 11.07 -10.69
C VAL A 63 12.20 10.69 -11.64
N HIS A 64 13.46 10.70 -11.16
CA HIS A 64 14.60 10.32 -11.99
C HIS A 64 14.48 8.86 -12.48
N ALA A 65 14.12 7.94 -11.59
CA ALA A 65 13.96 6.53 -11.92
C ALA A 65 12.81 6.31 -12.94
N LEU A 66 11.67 7.00 -12.77
CA LEU A 66 10.57 6.94 -13.73
C LEU A 66 10.98 7.44 -15.13
N ARG A 67 11.76 8.53 -15.21
CA ARG A 67 12.30 9.05 -16.47
C ARG A 67 13.34 8.13 -17.12
N ALA A 68 13.95 7.26 -16.33
CA ALA A 68 14.87 6.20 -16.78
C ALA A 68 14.14 4.87 -17.09
N ASP A 69 12.82 4.92 -17.33
CA ASP A 69 11.96 3.76 -17.63
C ASP A 69 11.92 2.70 -16.51
N GLU A 70 12.21 3.06 -15.26
CA GLU A 70 12.02 2.16 -14.13
C GLU A 70 10.57 2.17 -13.63
N LEU A 71 10.13 1.08 -12.98
CA LEU A 71 8.81 0.99 -12.35
C LEU A 71 8.90 1.42 -10.88
N ILE A 72 8.11 2.41 -10.50
CA ILE A 72 8.01 2.85 -9.10
C ILE A 72 6.68 2.41 -8.50
N GLY A 73 6.76 1.65 -7.41
CA GLY A 73 5.61 1.20 -6.63
C GLY A 73 5.31 2.17 -5.49
N VAL A 74 4.05 2.58 -5.39
CA VAL A 74 3.58 3.49 -4.33
C VAL A 74 2.34 2.91 -3.67
N PHE A 75 2.31 2.97 -2.32
CA PHE A 75 1.12 2.77 -1.51
C PHE A 75 0.54 4.14 -1.15
N PRO A 76 -0.39 4.69 -1.93
CA PRO A 76 -0.84 6.06 -1.73
C PRO A 76 -1.74 6.24 -0.50
N GLU A 77 -2.18 5.15 0.11
CA GLU A 77 -3.00 5.12 1.34
C GLU A 77 -2.24 5.54 2.61
N ALA A 78 -0.92 5.71 2.52
CA ALA A 78 -0.03 6.09 3.63
C ALA A 78 -0.11 5.16 4.87
N GLY A 79 -0.59 3.95 4.70
CA GLY A 79 -0.65 2.93 5.76
C GLY A 79 -1.55 1.76 5.42
N VAL A 80 -1.39 0.66 6.13
CA VAL A 80 -2.21 -0.56 5.95
C VAL A 80 -3.64 -0.29 6.37
N SER A 81 -4.60 -0.51 5.46
CA SER A 81 -6.02 -0.40 5.75
C SER A 81 -6.51 -1.59 6.59
N ALA A 82 -6.99 -1.31 7.80
CA ALA A 82 -7.54 -2.34 8.68
C ALA A 82 -9.00 -2.69 8.34
N SER A 83 -9.70 -1.86 7.58
CA SER A 83 -11.05 -2.15 7.08
C SER A 83 -11.05 -3.01 5.83
N PHE A 84 -9.90 -3.17 5.17
CA PHE A 84 -9.74 -3.83 3.87
C PHE A 84 -10.59 -3.20 2.75
N GLU A 85 -10.88 -1.93 2.90
CA GLU A 85 -11.43 -1.04 1.88
C GLU A 85 -10.38 0.04 1.55
N VAL A 86 -10.42 0.59 0.33
CA VAL A 86 -9.44 1.59 -0.12
C VAL A 86 -9.63 2.88 0.66
N ARG A 87 -8.58 3.31 1.34
CA ARG A 87 -8.55 4.55 2.13
C ARG A 87 -8.50 5.79 1.24
N GLU A 88 -8.56 6.95 1.87
CA GLU A 88 -8.18 8.20 1.21
C GLU A 88 -6.74 8.13 0.71
N LEU A 89 -6.52 8.52 -0.54
CA LEU A 89 -5.22 8.49 -1.18
C LEU A 89 -4.50 9.84 -1.06
N LYS A 90 -3.19 9.79 -0.92
CA LYS A 90 -2.33 10.97 -1.03
C LYS A 90 -2.00 11.24 -2.50
N THR A 91 -1.93 12.51 -2.87
CA THR A 91 -1.68 12.96 -4.25
C THR A 91 -0.27 12.65 -4.78
N GLY A 92 0.63 12.15 -3.93
CA GLY A 92 2.03 11.95 -4.27
C GLY A 92 2.27 11.05 -5.49
N ALA A 93 1.49 9.98 -5.66
CA ALA A 93 1.62 9.09 -6.81
C ALA A 93 1.23 9.78 -8.13
N VAL A 94 0.15 10.55 -8.11
CA VAL A 94 -0.34 11.33 -9.27
C VAL A 94 0.67 12.43 -9.63
N ARG A 95 1.18 13.15 -8.64
CA ARG A 95 2.20 14.19 -8.85
C ARG A 95 3.50 13.64 -9.42
N LEU A 96 3.97 12.49 -8.93
CA LEU A 96 5.15 11.80 -9.48
C LEU A 96 4.95 11.44 -10.96
N ALA A 97 3.79 10.90 -11.30
CA ALA A 97 3.46 10.51 -12.67
C ALA A 97 3.40 11.73 -13.60
N ALA A 98 2.71 12.81 -13.18
CA ALA A 98 2.62 14.06 -13.91
C ALA A 98 4.01 14.65 -14.19
N GLU A 99 4.86 14.76 -13.16
CA GLU A 99 6.19 15.35 -13.30
C GLU A 99 7.15 14.49 -14.14
N ALA A 100 7.03 13.19 -14.07
CA ALA A 100 7.83 12.28 -14.86
C ALA A 100 7.30 12.08 -16.30
N GLY A 101 6.05 12.49 -16.59
CA GLY A 101 5.40 12.28 -17.89
C GLY A 101 5.04 10.82 -18.16
N VAL A 102 4.68 10.06 -17.14
CA VAL A 102 4.35 8.63 -17.23
C VAL A 102 2.94 8.34 -16.69
N PRO A 103 2.27 7.28 -17.14
CA PRO A 103 0.95 6.93 -16.63
C PRO A 103 1.00 6.34 -15.20
N VAL A 104 -0.13 6.44 -14.48
CA VAL A 104 -0.39 5.67 -13.26
C VAL A 104 -1.09 4.36 -13.64
N ILE A 105 -0.57 3.23 -13.15
CA ILE A 105 -1.21 1.92 -13.29
C ILE A 105 -1.82 1.54 -11.94
N PRO A 106 -3.17 1.51 -11.82
CA PRO A 106 -3.83 1.04 -10.62
C PRO A 106 -3.57 -0.46 -10.41
N VAL A 107 -3.24 -0.85 -9.19
CA VAL A 107 -3.05 -2.26 -8.84
C VAL A 107 -3.83 -2.57 -7.58
N ALA A 108 -4.68 -3.60 -7.62
CA ALA A 108 -5.37 -4.14 -6.46
C ALA A 108 -4.90 -5.56 -6.16
N VAL A 109 -4.77 -5.86 -4.86
CA VAL A 109 -4.42 -7.20 -4.36
C VAL A 109 -5.47 -7.61 -3.35
N TRP A 110 -5.94 -8.86 -3.44
CA TRP A 110 -6.83 -9.44 -2.46
C TRP A 110 -6.33 -10.79 -1.97
N GLY A 111 -6.50 -11.07 -0.68
CA GLY A 111 -5.97 -12.26 -0.03
C GLY A 111 -4.61 -12.05 0.67
N GLY A 112 -3.85 -11.02 0.29
CA GLY A 112 -2.55 -10.69 0.89
C GLY A 112 -2.63 -10.41 2.39
N GLN A 113 -3.71 -9.79 2.86
CA GLN A 113 -4.00 -9.52 4.28
C GLN A 113 -4.08 -10.80 5.12
N ARG A 114 -4.46 -11.93 4.53
CA ARG A 114 -4.52 -13.23 5.21
C ARG A 114 -3.14 -13.83 5.47
N LEU A 115 -2.13 -13.40 4.74
CA LEU A 115 -0.75 -13.79 4.97
C LEU A 115 -0.11 -13.00 6.11
N MET A 116 -0.18 -11.66 6.03
CA MET A 116 0.39 -10.78 7.05
C MET A 116 -0.25 -9.39 6.97
N THR A 117 -0.95 -9.00 8.02
CA THR A 117 -1.55 -7.66 8.13
C THR A 117 -1.43 -7.10 9.55
N LYS A 118 -1.92 -5.87 9.70
CA LYS A 118 -1.94 -5.15 10.98
C LYS A 118 -2.92 -5.80 11.96
N ASN A 119 -2.50 -5.94 13.22
CA ASN A 119 -3.32 -6.41 14.35
C ASN A 119 -3.76 -7.88 14.31
N HIS A 120 -3.32 -8.66 13.34
CA HIS A 120 -3.60 -10.10 13.31
C HIS A 120 -2.30 -10.89 13.43
N PRO A 121 -2.24 -11.84 14.37
CA PRO A 121 -1.06 -12.67 14.54
C PRO A 121 -0.84 -13.57 13.33
N VAL A 122 0.42 -13.83 13.06
CA VAL A 122 0.83 -14.71 11.98
C VAL A 122 0.57 -16.17 12.40
N SER A 123 -0.33 -16.87 11.72
CA SER A 123 -0.55 -18.30 11.89
C SER A 123 -0.07 -19.08 10.65
N PHE A 124 0.89 -20.01 10.83
CA PHE A 124 1.38 -20.82 9.72
C PHE A 124 0.28 -21.67 9.08
N ARG A 125 -0.65 -22.20 9.89
CA ARG A 125 -1.78 -22.99 9.40
C ARG A 125 -2.75 -22.18 8.55
N ALA A 126 -3.04 -20.94 8.95
CA ALA A 126 -3.94 -20.06 8.24
C ALA A 126 -3.34 -19.49 6.94
N ARG A 127 -2.02 -19.62 6.75
CA ARG A 127 -1.29 -19.16 5.54
C ARG A 127 -1.16 -20.22 4.47
N PHE A 128 -1.44 -21.48 4.79
CA PHE A 128 -1.27 -22.56 3.81
C PHE A 128 -2.33 -22.44 2.71
N ARG A 129 -1.87 -22.36 1.45
CA ARG A 129 -2.72 -22.31 0.26
C ARG A 129 -3.73 -21.14 0.23
N VAL A 130 -3.41 -20.01 0.83
CA VAL A 130 -4.23 -18.79 0.71
C VAL A 130 -4.25 -18.34 -0.75
N PRO A 131 -5.40 -18.25 -1.40
CA PRO A 131 -5.49 -17.67 -2.74
C PRO A 131 -5.09 -16.19 -2.68
N ILE A 132 -4.30 -15.76 -3.66
CA ILE A 132 -3.96 -14.34 -3.85
C ILE A 132 -4.45 -13.93 -5.22
N SER A 133 -5.33 -12.96 -5.25
CA SER A 133 -5.88 -12.39 -6.47
C SER A 133 -5.25 -11.03 -6.76
N PHE A 134 -4.94 -10.78 -8.04
CA PHE A 134 -4.36 -9.53 -8.52
C PHE A 134 -5.25 -8.93 -9.61
N ALA A 135 -5.38 -7.62 -9.61
CA ALA A 135 -5.91 -6.88 -10.72
C ALA A 135 -4.95 -5.73 -11.07
N PHE A 136 -4.60 -5.65 -12.35
CA PHE A 136 -3.86 -4.53 -12.94
C PHE A 136 -4.84 -3.77 -13.83
N GLY A 137 -5.08 -2.49 -13.50
CA GLY A 137 -5.98 -1.64 -14.26
C GLY A 137 -5.31 -1.07 -15.51
N ALA A 138 -6.11 -0.44 -16.36
CA ALA A 138 -5.60 0.29 -17.52
C ALA A 138 -4.71 1.46 -17.06
N PRO A 139 -3.65 1.79 -17.81
CA PRO A 139 -2.85 2.98 -17.55
C PRO A 139 -3.70 4.25 -17.60
N ILE A 140 -3.60 5.08 -16.56
CA ILE A 140 -4.25 6.38 -16.46
C ILE A 140 -3.21 7.43 -16.81
N ALA A 141 -3.41 8.12 -17.93
CA ALA A 141 -2.59 9.27 -18.28
C ALA A 141 -2.86 10.41 -17.29
N VAL A 142 -1.81 11.09 -16.85
CA VAL A 142 -1.92 12.22 -15.92
C VAL A 142 -1.40 13.45 -16.64
N ASN A 143 -2.26 14.45 -16.81
CA ASN A 143 -1.88 15.72 -17.38
C ASN A 143 -1.33 16.62 -16.26
N PRO A 144 -0.16 17.27 -16.42
CA PRO A 144 0.38 18.19 -15.42
C PRO A 144 -0.50 19.40 -15.12
N THR A 145 -1.48 19.72 -15.97
CA THR A 145 -2.43 20.84 -15.78
C THR A 145 -3.70 20.46 -15.02
N GLU A 146 -3.94 19.15 -14.80
CA GLU A 146 -5.09 18.66 -14.03
C GLU A 146 -4.88 18.85 -12.53
N ASP A 147 -5.97 19.05 -11.77
CA ASP A 147 -5.87 19.05 -10.31
C ASP A 147 -5.47 17.64 -9.81
N PRO A 148 -4.31 17.52 -9.16
CA PRO A 148 -3.88 16.21 -8.64
C PRO A 148 -4.86 15.58 -7.64
N ARG A 149 -5.73 16.37 -6.99
CA ARG A 149 -6.74 15.84 -6.06
C ARG A 149 -7.85 15.14 -6.82
N GLU A 150 -8.41 15.77 -7.86
CA GLU A 150 -9.46 15.17 -8.68
C GLU A 150 -9.00 13.85 -9.32
N VAL A 151 -7.78 13.84 -9.90
CA VAL A 151 -7.19 12.63 -10.47
C VAL A 151 -6.96 11.56 -9.40
N THR A 152 -6.57 11.95 -8.19
CA THR A 152 -6.36 11.01 -7.07
C THR A 152 -7.68 10.41 -6.59
N ASP A 153 -8.77 11.20 -6.55
CA ASP A 153 -10.09 10.72 -6.15
C ASP A 153 -10.64 9.72 -7.19
N ALA A 154 -10.51 10.02 -8.47
CA ALA A 154 -10.87 9.10 -9.56
C ALA A 154 -10.03 7.80 -9.52
N LEU A 155 -8.73 7.91 -9.19
CA LEU A 155 -7.87 6.76 -8.97
C LEU A 155 -8.35 5.91 -7.79
N ARG A 156 -8.77 6.52 -6.69
CA ARG A 156 -9.32 5.83 -5.52
C ARG A 156 -10.58 5.04 -5.87
N GLU A 157 -11.51 5.65 -6.59
CA GLU A 157 -12.73 5.00 -7.06
C GLU A 157 -12.43 3.81 -7.97
N THR A 158 -11.50 4.00 -8.91
CA THR A 158 -11.01 2.92 -9.79
C THR A 158 -10.44 1.76 -8.98
N MET A 159 -9.58 2.05 -8.01
CA MET A 159 -8.97 1.02 -7.15
C MET A 159 -10.02 0.32 -6.28
N GLN A 160 -11.00 1.05 -5.72
CA GLN A 160 -12.08 0.43 -4.96
C GLN A 160 -12.91 -0.51 -5.83
N GLY A 161 -13.30 -0.10 -7.03
CA GLY A 161 -14.02 -0.96 -7.96
C GLY A 161 -13.22 -2.20 -8.39
N MET A 162 -11.87 -2.12 -8.45
CA MET A 162 -11.02 -3.29 -8.68
C MET A 162 -11.05 -4.24 -7.48
N VAL A 163 -10.96 -3.71 -6.26
CA VAL A 163 -11.06 -4.51 -5.02
C VAL A 163 -12.41 -5.20 -4.93
N ASP A 164 -13.50 -4.49 -5.23
CA ASP A 164 -14.86 -5.03 -5.20
C ASP A 164 -15.02 -6.25 -6.13
N ARG A 165 -14.44 -6.18 -7.33
CA ARG A 165 -14.42 -7.32 -8.27
C ARG A 165 -13.60 -8.49 -7.73
N LEU A 166 -12.38 -8.22 -7.23
CA LEU A 166 -11.54 -9.27 -6.66
C LEU A 166 -12.19 -9.96 -5.46
N GLN A 167 -12.96 -9.22 -4.66
CA GLN A 167 -13.71 -9.77 -3.53
C GLN A 167 -14.92 -10.60 -3.98
N ALA A 168 -15.62 -10.17 -5.04
CA ALA A 168 -16.74 -10.90 -5.59
C ALA A 168 -16.34 -12.24 -6.20
N ASP A 169 -15.18 -12.27 -6.89
CA ASP A 169 -14.65 -13.45 -7.57
C ASP A 169 -13.74 -14.30 -6.68
N TYR A 170 -13.59 -13.93 -5.39
CA TYR A 170 -12.67 -14.62 -4.50
C TYR A 170 -13.16 -16.04 -4.16
N PRO A 171 -12.31 -17.09 -4.32
CA PRO A 171 -12.76 -18.48 -4.24
C PRO A 171 -13.04 -18.98 -2.80
N VAL A 172 -12.95 -18.10 -1.79
CA VAL A 172 -13.18 -18.45 -0.38
C VAL A 172 -14.23 -17.53 0.19
N ASP A 173 -15.30 -18.09 0.74
CA ASP A 173 -16.32 -17.32 1.44
C ASP A 173 -15.73 -16.60 2.66
N GLY A 174 -15.92 -15.29 2.69
CA GLY A 174 -15.45 -14.39 3.75
C GLY A 174 -16.51 -14.07 4.80
N THR A 175 -17.71 -14.63 4.71
CA THR A 175 -18.80 -14.36 5.66
C THR A 175 -18.36 -14.68 7.08
N GLY A 176 -18.51 -13.70 7.98
CA GLY A 176 -18.08 -13.80 9.38
C GLY A 176 -16.56 -13.79 9.60
N GLN A 177 -15.74 -13.68 8.55
CA GLN A 177 -14.29 -13.72 8.66
C GLN A 177 -13.69 -12.35 8.96
N TRP A 178 -12.62 -12.31 9.73
CA TRP A 178 -11.90 -11.10 10.13
C TRP A 178 -11.22 -10.36 8.95
N TRP A 179 -10.92 -11.06 7.87
CA TRP A 179 -10.25 -10.52 6.68
C TRP A 179 -11.20 -9.99 5.62
N GLN A 180 -12.52 -10.14 5.83
CA GLN A 180 -13.57 -9.64 4.94
C GLN A 180 -14.13 -8.33 5.48
N PRO A 181 -14.34 -7.29 4.64
CA PRO A 181 -15.01 -6.07 5.04
C PRO A 181 -16.40 -6.31 5.63
N ARG A 182 -16.80 -5.48 6.59
CA ARG A 182 -18.13 -5.56 7.18
C ARG A 182 -19.23 -5.28 6.16
N SER A 183 -18.98 -4.40 5.20
CA SER A 183 -19.87 -4.13 4.06
C SER A 183 -20.17 -5.36 3.20
N ARG A 184 -19.36 -6.42 3.32
CA ARG A 184 -19.52 -7.70 2.61
C ARG A 184 -19.76 -8.89 3.55
N GLY A 185 -20.31 -8.65 4.73
CA GLY A 185 -20.65 -9.70 5.69
C GLY A 185 -19.50 -10.26 6.52
N GLY A 186 -18.31 -9.66 6.47
CA GLY A 186 -17.20 -9.99 7.34
C GLY A 186 -17.24 -9.28 8.69
N THR A 187 -16.16 -9.40 9.46
CA THR A 187 -16.04 -8.77 10.79
C THR A 187 -14.88 -7.78 10.90
N ALA A 188 -14.27 -7.40 9.78
CA ALA A 188 -13.29 -6.32 9.77
C ALA A 188 -13.90 -5.01 10.30
N PRO A 189 -13.12 -4.14 10.94
CA PRO A 189 -13.63 -2.84 11.37
C PRO A 189 -14.09 -2.02 10.16
N THR A 190 -15.10 -1.20 10.35
CA THR A 190 -15.49 -0.20 9.34
C THR A 190 -14.37 0.82 9.14
N PRO A 191 -14.34 1.56 8.02
CA PRO A 191 -13.37 2.62 7.80
C PRO A 191 -13.31 3.64 8.95
N GLY A 192 -14.47 4.01 9.51
CA GLY A 192 -14.55 4.93 10.66
C GLY A 192 -13.95 4.36 11.93
N GLU A 193 -14.29 3.12 12.29
CA GLU A 193 -13.70 2.42 13.45
C GLU A 193 -12.17 2.25 13.29
N ALA A 194 -11.73 1.92 12.09
CA ALA A 194 -10.30 1.79 11.77
C ALA A 194 -9.56 3.12 11.93
N ALA A 195 -10.13 4.21 11.45
CA ALA A 195 -9.58 5.57 11.57
C ALA A 195 -9.50 6.01 13.04
N THR A 196 -10.57 5.81 13.82
CA THR A 196 -10.60 6.12 15.27
C THR A 196 -9.51 5.36 16.03
N ALA A 197 -9.42 4.04 15.82
CA ALA A 197 -8.40 3.21 16.47
C ALA A 197 -6.97 3.61 16.05
N GLU A 198 -6.78 4.13 14.85
CA GLU A 198 -5.49 4.62 14.37
C GLU A 198 -5.10 5.94 15.02
N ALA A 199 -6.04 6.87 15.16
CA ALA A 199 -5.86 8.14 15.84
C ALA A 199 -5.51 7.93 17.34
N GLU A 200 -6.21 7.04 18.03
CA GLU A 200 -5.90 6.70 19.44
C GLU A 200 -4.49 6.12 19.60
N ARG A 201 -4.05 5.26 18.66
CA ARG A 201 -2.68 4.71 18.69
C ARG A 201 -1.62 5.77 18.41
N ALA A 202 -1.90 6.71 17.51
CA ALA A 202 -1.01 7.83 17.22
C ALA A 202 -0.82 8.68 18.49
N LEU A 203 -1.91 9.03 19.17
CA LEU A 203 -1.89 9.81 20.40
C LEU A 203 -1.13 9.09 21.53
N LYS A 204 -1.34 7.78 21.70
CA LYS A 204 -0.60 6.97 22.68
C LYS A 204 0.91 6.95 22.41
N ARG A 205 1.31 6.86 21.13
CA ARG A 205 2.73 6.89 20.74
C ARG A 205 3.35 8.26 20.97
N GLU A 206 2.63 9.33 20.73
CA GLU A 206 3.08 10.70 20.97
C GLU A 206 3.30 10.94 22.48
N LYS A 207 2.33 10.56 23.32
CA LYS A 207 2.46 10.63 24.77
C LYS A 207 3.65 9.81 25.31
N ALA A 208 3.83 8.59 24.80
CA ALA A 208 4.98 7.75 25.19
C ALA A 208 6.32 8.37 24.80
N ARG A 209 6.42 9.04 23.63
CA ARG A 209 7.63 9.75 23.19
C ARG A 209 7.90 10.97 24.08
N ALA A 210 6.87 11.75 24.40
CA ALA A 210 7.01 12.92 25.28
C ALA A 210 7.50 12.51 26.66
N THR A 211 7.00 11.39 27.21
CA THR A 211 7.44 10.87 28.52
C THR A 211 8.91 10.44 28.50
N VAL A 212 9.38 9.81 27.42
CA VAL A 212 10.79 9.39 27.28
C VAL A 212 11.72 10.59 27.06
N ALA A 213 11.28 11.61 26.34
CA ALA A 213 12.06 12.83 26.08
C ALA A 213 12.13 13.77 27.29
N GLY A 214 11.20 13.67 28.25
CA GLY A 214 11.15 14.46 29.49
C GLY A 214 11.70 13.75 30.73
N ALA A 215 12.27 12.55 30.58
CA ALA A 215 12.99 11.89 31.68
C ALA A 215 14.40 12.45 31.78
N PRO A 216 14.84 12.92 32.97
CA PRO A 216 16.13 13.55 33.21
C PRO A 216 17.31 12.58 33.02
#